data_cda8b5f3b81da5177cbb66bc38809f38
#
_entry.id   cda8b5f3b81da5177cbb66bc38809f38
#
_cell.length_a   1.000
_cell.length_b   1.000
_cell.length_c   1.000
_cell.angle_alpha   90.00
_cell.angle_beta   90.00
_cell.angle_gamma   90.00
#
_symmetry.space_group_name_H-M   'P 1'
#
loop_
_entity.id
_entity.type
_entity.pdbx_description
1 polymer ?
#
loop_
_entity_poly.entity_id
_entity_poly.type
_entity_poly.pdbx_seq_one_letter_code
_entity_poly.pdbx_strand_id
1 'polypeptide(L)'
;ITVDEVSFIIVNETYKTIQYRQAILFDKAGRITAISGTSTFEQNSPFIYWLKQHLSPIARNIVESKELRSEDLGNFNDLNWEEWLPQFGFFLPLFSPIHGKVGSLFLSRDKDWNSSEREMLGVVADIYGFSLGTFVGTKRLPFINNLGPLVKISMLILLLVISIIPVPLTVLAPSEIVAVNPSIVRAPIT
;
A
#
# COMPACT_ATOMS: atom_id res chain seq x y z
N ILE A 1 4.54 7.72 5.11
CA ILE A 1 4.94 6.82 4.00
C ILE A 1 3.67 6.32 3.34
N THR A 2 3.56 6.48 2.03
CA THR A 2 2.42 6.05 1.21
C THR A 2 2.73 4.71 0.51
N VAL A 3 1.70 4.03 -0.01
CA VAL A 3 1.88 2.80 -0.81
C VAL A 3 2.74 3.08 -2.05
N ASP A 4 2.57 4.26 -2.65
CA ASP A 4 3.30 4.63 -3.87
C ASP A 4 4.78 4.87 -3.57
N GLU A 5 5.11 5.50 -2.41
CA GLU A 5 6.50 5.65 -1.95
C GLU A 5 7.16 4.29 -1.67
N VAL A 6 6.45 3.37 -1.00
CA VAL A 6 6.97 2.02 -0.75
C VAL A 6 7.15 1.26 -2.05
N SER A 7 6.20 1.37 -2.98
CA SER A 7 6.30 0.74 -4.30
C SER A 7 7.50 1.26 -5.08
N PHE A 8 7.75 2.57 -5.03
CA PHE A 8 8.91 3.20 -5.64
C PHE A 8 10.24 2.71 -5.01
N ILE A 9 10.29 2.62 -3.67
CA ILE A 9 11.45 2.09 -2.94
C ILE A 9 11.73 0.65 -3.37
N ILE A 10 10.72 -0.20 -3.44
CA ILE A 10 10.86 -1.60 -3.83
C ILE A 10 11.53 -1.73 -5.20
N VAL A 11 11.07 -0.99 -6.20
CA VAL A 11 11.61 -1.13 -7.56
C VAL A 11 12.93 -0.42 -7.80
N ASN A 12 13.37 0.49 -6.93
CA ASN A 12 14.61 1.26 -7.13
C ASN A 12 15.70 0.91 -6.11
N GLU A 13 15.35 0.71 -4.83
CA GLU A 13 16.34 0.46 -3.79
C GLU A 13 16.83 -1.00 -3.74
N THR A 14 16.04 -1.95 -4.23
CA THR A 14 16.46 -3.36 -4.37
C THR A 14 17.74 -3.49 -5.21
N TYR A 15 17.97 -2.56 -6.14
CA TYR A 15 19.20 -2.52 -6.94
C TYR A 15 20.47 -2.44 -6.09
N LYS A 16 20.43 -1.82 -4.93
CA LYS A 16 21.58 -1.73 -4.00
C LYS A 16 21.96 -3.08 -3.40
N THR A 17 21.03 -3.99 -3.33
CA THR A 17 21.23 -5.34 -2.76
C THR A 17 21.49 -6.36 -3.86
N ILE A 18 20.74 -6.32 -4.94
CA ILE A 18 20.85 -7.24 -6.06
C ILE A 18 20.72 -6.44 -7.34
N GLN A 19 21.75 -6.52 -8.19
CA GLN A 19 21.77 -5.79 -9.44
C GLN A 19 20.80 -6.37 -10.47
N TYR A 20 19.97 -5.51 -11.03
CA TYR A 20 19.07 -5.79 -12.14
C TYR A 20 19.06 -4.61 -13.12
N ARG A 21 18.54 -4.81 -14.31
CA ARG A 21 18.37 -3.74 -15.31
C ARG A 21 16.96 -3.15 -15.26
N GLN A 22 15.96 -4.00 -15.00
CA GLN A 22 14.56 -3.60 -14.90
C GLN A 22 13.89 -4.27 -13.72
N ALA A 23 13.10 -3.51 -12.96
CA ALA A 23 12.20 -4.02 -11.92
C ALA A 23 10.78 -3.51 -12.14
N ILE A 24 9.80 -4.38 -11.96
CA ILE A 24 8.37 -4.06 -12.15
C ILE A 24 7.61 -4.65 -10.97
N LEU A 25 6.83 -3.82 -10.29
CA LEU A 25 5.96 -4.24 -9.20
C LEU A 25 4.52 -4.34 -9.69
N PHE A 26 3.89 -5.46 -9.38
CA PHE A 26 2.48 -5.73 -9.66
C PHE A 26 1.69 -5.86 -8.36
N ASP A 27 0.45 -5.40 -8.35
CA ASP A 27 -0.48 -5.68 -7.28
C ASP A 27 -1.02 -7.14 -7.36
N LYS A 28 -1.82 -7.54 -6.38
CA LYS A 28 -2.43 -8.89 -6.35
C LYS A 28 -3.33 -9.20 -7.55
N ALA A 29 -3.83 -8.18 -8.25
CA ALA A 29 -4.65 -8.33 -9.45
C ALA A 29 -3.81 -8.36 -10.74
N GLY A 30 -2.47 -8.26 -10.63
CA GLY A 30 -1.55 -8.21 -11.77
C GLY A 30 -1.48 -6.83 -12.43
N ARG A 31 -1.94 -5.76 -11.79
CA ARG A 31 -1.82 -4.40 -12.32
C ARG A 31 -0.45 -3.84 -11.94
N ILE A 32 0.20 -3.15 -12.87
CA ILE A 32 1.49 -2.51 -12.67
C ILE A 32 1.31 -1.34 -11.70
N THR A 33 2.07 -1.33 -10.60
CA THR A 33 2.06 -0.28 -9.58
C THR A 33 3.30 0.58 -9.60
N ALA A 34 4.47 0.02 -9.93
CA ALA A 34 5.71 0.76 -10.05
C ALA A 34 6.66 0.09 -11.06
N ILE A 35 7.54 0.89 -11.65
CA ILE A 35 8.58 0.47 -12.59
C ILE A 35 9.87 1.19 -12.20
N SER A 36 11.00 0.48 -12.21
CA SER A 36 12.30 1.06 -11.91
C SER A 36 12.71 2.15 -12.89
N GLY A 37 13.41 3.16 -12.39
CA GLY A 37 13.92 4.26 -13.20
C GLY A 37 12.90 5.35 -13.56
N THR A 38 11.64 5.22 -13.13
CA THR A 38 10.62 6.25 -13.35
C THR A 38 9.73 6.42 -12.13
N SER A 39 9.34 7.65 -11.83
CA SER A 39 8.35 7.96 -10.78
C SER A 39 6.91 7.84 -11.28
N THR A 40 6.70 8.03 -12.57
CA THR A 40 5.39 7.93 -13.24
C THR A 40 5.58 7.27 -14.61
N PHE A 41 4.61 6.48 -15.02
CA PHE A 41 4.64 5.84 -16.34
C PHE A 41 3.31 6.06 -17.07
N GLU A 42 3.41 6.18 -18.37
CA GLU A 42 2.28 6.42 -19.25
C GLU A 42 1.54 5.10 -19.50
N GLN A 43 0.27 5.03 -19.05
CA GLN A 43 -0.55 3.81 -19.09
C GLN A 43 -0.79 3.23 -20.48
N ASN A 44 -0.65 4.06 -21.52
CA ASN A 44 -0.90 3.71 -22.92
C ASN A 44 0.40 3.53 -23.74
N SER A 45 1.58 3.55 -23.09
CA SER A 45 2.83 3.31 -23.80
C SER A 45 2.90 1.88 -24.32
N PRO A 46 3.56 1.64 -25.48
CA PRO A 46 3.71 0.29 -26.04
C PRO A 46 4.32 -0.70 -25.07
N PHE A 47 5.32 -0.29 -24.29
CA PHE A 47 5.94 -1.11 -23.26
C PHE A 47 4.94 -1.54 -22.17
N ILE A 48 4.13 -0.61 -21.67
CA ILE A 48 3.12 -0.91 -20.64
C ILE A 48 2.03 -1.84 -21.20
N TYR A 49 1.63 -1.64 -22.46
CA TYR A 49 0.69 -2.53 -23.11
C TYR A 49 1.26 -3.95 -23.20
N TRP A 50 2.50 -4.09 -23.63
CA TRP A 50 3.22 -5.36 -23.72
C TRP A 50 3.29 -6.05 -22.35
N LEU A 51 3.68 -5.33 -21.30
CA LEU A 51 3.72 -5.86 -19.93
C LEU A 51 2.35 -6.36 -19.44
N LYS A 52 1.30 -5.59 -19.72
CA LYS A 52 -0.08 -5.97 -19.37
C LYS A 52 -0.52 -7.24 -20.08
N GLN A 53 -0.13 -7.42 -21.30
CA GLN A 53 -0.51 -8.58 -22.10
C GLN A 53 0.24 -9.84 -21.66
N HIS A 54 1.54 -9.75 -21.38
CA HIS A 54 2.41 -10.91 -21.21
C HIS A 54 2.79 -11.20 -19.75
N LEU A 55 3.12 -10.19 -18.95
CA LEU A 55 3.58 -10.40 -17.57
C LEU A 55 2.47 -10.28 -16.54
N SER A 56 1.45 -9.46 -16.74
CA SER A 56 0.35 -9.30 -15.77
C SER A 56 -0.43 -10.60 -15.49
N PRO A 57 -0.71 -11.48 -16.47
CA PRO A 57 -1.35 -12.78 -16.19
C PRO A 57 -0.48 -13.68 -15.31
N ILE A 58 0.84 -13.70 -15.54
CA ILE A 58 1.81 -14.44 -14.73
C ILE A 58 1.84 -13.86 -13.34
N ALA A 59 2.01 -12.54 -13.22
CA ALA A 59 2.07 -11.82 -11.95
C ALA A 59 0.83 -12.07 -11.07
N ARG A 60 -0.35 -12.22 -11.67
CA ARG A 60 -1.59 -12.53 -10.95
C ARG A 60 -1.58 -13.93 -10.34
N ASN A 61 -1.12 -14.93 -11.11
CA ASN A 61 -1.30 -16.35 -10.78
C ASN A 61 -0.09 -16.95 -10.06
N ILE A 62 1.06 -16.30 -10.07
CA ILE A 62 2.27 -16.85 -9.48
C ILE A 62 2.13 -16.98 -7.95
N VAL A 63 2.50 -18.13 -7.42
CA VAL A 63 2.50 -18.47 -5.99
C VAL A 63 3.88 -18.86 -5.47
N GLU A 64 4.81 -19.23 -6.36
CA GLU A 64 6.19 -19.56 -6.04
C GLU A 64 7.14 -18.73 -6.90
N SER A 65 8.33 -18.48 -6.39
CA SER A 65 9.37 -17.76 -7.15
C SER A 65 9.75 -18.56 -8.39
N LYS A 66 9.82 -17.89 -9.54
CA LYS A 66 10.08 -18.55 -10.82
C LYS A 66 11.01 -17.73 -11.67
N GLU A 67 12.03 -18.38 -12.22
CA GLU A 67 12.79 -17.82 -13.34
C GLU A 67 11.92 -17.80 -14.60
N LEU A 68 12.14 -16.78 -15.40
CA LEU A 68 11.46 -16.61 -16.66
C LEU A 68 12.47 -16.21 -17.72
N ARG A 69 12.55 -17.00 -18.77
CA ARG A 69 13.35 -16.70 -19.95
C ARG A 69 12.42 -16.53 -21.15
N SER A 70 12.91 -15.86 -22.18
CA SER A 70 12.15 -15.73 -23.43
C SER A 70 11.65 -17.08 -23.98
N GLU A 71 12.45 -18.14 -23.77
CA GLU A 71 12.15 -19.53 -24.21
C GLU A 71 10.99 -20.19 -23.43
N ASP A 72 10.77 -19.78 -22.16
CA ASP A 72 9.76 -20.37 -21.27
C ASP A 72 8.34 -19.93 -21.60
N LEU A 73 8.18 -18.87 -22.37
CA LEU A 73 6.88 -18.28 -22.71
C LEU A 73 6.21 -18.92 -23.93
N GLY A 74 6.75 -20.04 -24.42
CA GLY A 74 6.16 -20.85 -25.49
C GLY A 74 6.36 -20.26 -26.89
N ASN A 75 5.59 -20.76 -27.90
CA ASN A 75 5.68 -20.36 -29.31
C ASN A 75 5.31 -18.91 -29.61
N PHE A 76 5.80 -17.98 -28.81
CA PHE A 76 5.56 -16.57 -28.94
C PHE A 76 6.61 -15.91 -29.84
N ASN A 77 6.66 -16.31 -31.12
CA ASN A 77 7.45 -15.58 -32.12
C ASN A 77 7.04 -14.09 -32.25
N ASP A 78 5.90 -13.72 -31.65
CA ASP A 78 5.38 -12.35 -31.62
C ASP A 78 5.74 -11.57 -30.31
N LEU A 79 6.45 -12.18 -29.37
CA LEU A 79 6.66 -11.60 -28.05
C LEU A 79 7.67 -10.46 -28.03
N ASN A 80 8.62 -10.41 -28.96
CA ASN A 80 9.70 -9.40 -28.98
C ASN A 80 10.31 -9.15 -27.58
N TRP A 81 10.49 -10.22 -26.76
CA TRP A 81 11.01 -10.09 -25.39
C TRP A 81 12.29 -9.28 -25.34
N GLU A 82 13.23 -9.57 -26.26
CA GLU A 82 14.55 -8.93 -26.31
C GLU A 82 14.50 -7.43 -26.64
N GLU A 83 13.40 -6.96 -27.22
CA GLU A 83 13.15 -5.54 -27.46
C GLU A 83 12.81 -4.79 -26.16
N TRP A 84 12.11 -5.47 -25.23
CA TRP A 84 11.56 -4.82 -24.05
C TRP A 84 12.28 -5.14 -22.76
N LEU A 85 12.80 -6.36 -22.61
CA LEU A 85 13.36 -6.85 -21.37
C LEU A 85 14.69 -7.57 -21.57
N PRO A 86 15.59 -7.55 -20.57
CA PRO A 86 16.78 -8.40 -20.49
C PRO A 86 16.44 -9.88 -20.48
N GLN A 87 17.40 -10.70 -20.88
CA GLN A 87 17.25 -12.13 -21.13
C GLN A 87 16.75 -12.94 -19.93
N PHE A 88 17.23 -12.63 -18.71
CA PHE A 88 16.92 -13.40 -17.50
C PHE A 88 15.96 -12.64 -16.60
N GLY A 89 14.73 -13.12 -16.58
CA GLY A 89 13.67 -12.65 -15.69
C GLY A 89 13.59 -13.48 -14.41
N PHE A 90 13.11 -12.88 -13.33
CA PHE A 90 12.80 -13.55 -12.08
C PHE A 90 11.52 -12.97 -11.47
N PHE A 91 10.53 -13.83 -11.26
CA PHE A 91 9.31 -13.46 -10.56
C PHE A 91 9.35 -13.86 -9.11
N LEU A 92 8.95 -12.94 -8.25
CA LEU A 92 8.85 -13.07 -6.81
C LEU A 92 7.42 -12.77 -6.38
N PRO A 93 6.63 -13.74 -5.94
CA PRO A 93 5.35 -13.46 -5.29
C PRO A 93 5.61 -12.83 -3.92
N LEU A 94 4.84 -11.80 -3.57
CA LEU A 94 4.96 -11.07 -2.32
C LEU A 94 3.78 -11.45 -1.42
N PHE A 95 4.09 -12.09 -0.28
CA PHE A 95 3.09 -12.55 0.67
C PHE A 95 3.15 -11.77 1.98
N SER A 96 1.99 -11.34 2.44
CA SER A 96 1.82 -10.83 3.80
C SER A 96 1.28 -11.93 4.70
N PRO A 97 1.78 -12.09 5.95
CA PRO A 97 1.24 -13.07 6.89
C PRO A 97 -0.24 -12.89 7.20
N ILE A 98 -0.74 -11.67 7.08
CA ILE A 98 -2.13 -11.31 7.43
C ILE A 98 -3.06 -11.36 6.21
N HIS A 99 -2.57 -10.90 5.04
CA HIS A 99 -3.41 -10.66 3.87
C HIS A 99 -3.18 -11.66 2.72
N GLY A 100 -2.30 -12.65 2.92
CA GLY A 100 -1.89 -13.56 1.86
C GLY A 100 -1.10 -12.82 0.77
N LYS A 101 -1.30 -13.19 -0.48
CA LYS A 101 -0.62 -12.54 -1.60
C LYS A 101 -1.05 -11.07 -1.73
N VAL A 102 -0.09 -10.17 -1.67
CA VAL A 102 -0.28 -8.71 -1.78
C VAL A 102 0.19 -8.15 -3.12
N GLY A 103 1.07 -8.86 -3.81
CA GLY A 103 1.59 -8.47 -5.11
C GLY A 103 2.61 -9.44 -5.65
N SER A 104 3.36 -9.03 -6.65
CA SER A 104 4.54 -9.72 -7.17
C SER A 104 5.54 -8.74 -7.74
N LEU A 105 6.82 -9.04 -7.54
CA LEU A 105 7.95 -8.28 -8.07
C LEU A 105 8.57 -9.09 -9.21
N PHE A 106 8.77 -8.45 -10.35
CA PHE A 106 9.51 -8.97 -11.47
C PHE A 106 10.83 -8.23 -11.59
N LEU A 107 11.93 -8.95 -11.67
CA LEU A 107 13.27 -8.41 -11.91
C LEU A 107 13.83 -9.01 -13.19
N SER A 108 14.55 -8.22 -13.98
CA SER A 108 15.25 -8.74 -15.16
C SER A 108 16.62 -8.12 -15.35
N ARG A 109 17.56 -8.92 -15.90
CA ARG A 109 18.95 -8.55 -16.17
C ARG A 109 19.57 -9.40 -17.27
N ASP A 110 20.76 -9.01 -17.71
CA ASP A 110 21.47 -9.68 -18.79
C ASP A 110 22.35 -10.86 -18.32
N LYS A 111 22.41 -11.12 -16.99
CA LYS A 111 23.21 -12.20 -16.38
C LYS A 111 22.29 -13.16 -15.62
N ASP A 112 22.60 -14.45 -15.68
CA ASP A 112 21.86 -15.50 -14.97
C ASP A 112 21.88 -15.31 -13.43
N TRP A 113 20.85 -15.82 -12.76
CA TRP A 113 20.68 -15.74 -11.31
C TRP A 113 21.43 -16.88 -10.63
N ASN A 114 22.33 -16.56 -9.69
CA ASN A 114 23.01 -17.59 -8.91
C ASN A 114 22.17 -18.04 -7.69
N SER A 115 22.54 -19.16 -7.05
CA SER A 115 21.80 -19.71 -5.93
C SER A 115 21.69 -18.76 -4.72
N SER A 116 22.79 -18.07 -4.38
CA SER A 116 22.80 -17.14 -3.26
C SER A 116 21.90 -15.91 -3.51
N GLU A 117 21.86 -15.43 -4.75
CA GLU A 117 20.95 -14.33 -5.13
C GLU A 117 19.49 -14.76 -5.07
N ARG A 118 19.17 -16.01 -5.46
CA ARG A 118 17.81 -16.55 -5.35
C ARG A 118 17.34 -16.66 -3.90
N GLU A 119 18.21 -17.12 -2.99
CA GLU A 119 17.92 -17.15 -1.56
C GLU A 119 17.71 -15.74 -1.00
N MET A 120 18.58 -14.79 -1.35
CA MET A 120 18.44 -13.40 -0.94
C MET A 120 17.16 -12.75 -1.46
N LEU A 121 16.78 -13.04 -2.70
CA LEU A 121 15.53 -12.58 -3.28
C LEU A 121 14.31 -13.12 -2.53
N GLY A 122 14.37 -14.36 -2.01
CA GLY A 122 13.35 -14.91 -1.14
C GLY A 122 13.16 -14.08 0.13
N VAL A 123 14.24 -13.75 0.81
CA VAL A 123 14.21 -12.89 2.02
C VAL A 123 13.67 -11.49 1.70
N VAL A 124 14.10 -10.93 0.59
CA VAL A 124 13.64 -9.61 0.12
C VAL A 124 12.14 -9.65 -0.19
N ALA A 125 11.64 -10.73 -0.81
CA ALA A 125 10.22 -10.90 -1.09
C ALA A 125 9.36 -10.94 0.18
N ASP A 126 9.85 -11.62 1.24
CA ASP A 126 9.17 -11.68 2.54
C ASP A 126 9.07 -10.30 3.19
N ILE A 127 10.18 -9.54 3.19
CA ILE A 127 10.22 -8.18 3.75
C ILE A 127 9.24 -7.25 2.98
N TYR A 128 9.24 -7.32 1.66
CA TYR A 128 8.37 -6.48 0.84
C TYR A 128 6.90 -6.90 0.94
N GLY A 129 6.65 -8.20 1.00
CA GLY A 129 5.31 -8.73 1.24
C GLY A 129 4.73 -8.27 2.56
N PHE A 130 5.53 -8.30 3.64
CA PHE A 130 5.14 -7.75 4.93
C PHE A 130 4.89 -6.24 4.85
N SER A 131 5.81 -5.48 4.27
CA SER A 131 5.72 -4.03 4.14
C SER A 131 4.48 -3.59 3.35
N LEU A 132 4.25 -4.18 2.17
CA LEU A 132 3.05 -3.89 1.37
C LEU A 132 1.77 -4.32 2.08
N GLY A 133 1.81 -5.43 2.83
CA GLY A 133 0.69 -5.94 3.60
C GLY A 133 0.16 -4.95 4.63
N THR A 134 1.02 -4.10 5.21
CA THR A 134 0.59 -3.07 6.18
C THR A 134 -0.32 -2.03 5.54
N PHE A 135 -0.22 -1.80 4.24
CA PHE A 135 -1.04 -0.84 3.49
C PHE A 135 -2.31 -1.45 2.90
N VAL A 136 -2.35 -2.77 2.68
CA VAL A 136 -3.54 -3.44 2.12
C VAL A 136 -4.72 -3.35 3.07
N GLY A 137 -4.48 -3.40 4.39
CA GLY A 137 -5.52 -3.31 5.42
C GLY A 137 -6.06 -1.91 5.69
N THR A 138 -5.36 -0.86 5.27
CA THR A 138 -5.75 0.54 5.56
C THR A 138 -6.74 1.12 4.56
N LYS A 139 -6.96 0.45 3.43
CA LYS A 139 -7.93 0.91 2.44
C LYS A 139 -9.30 0.26 2.69
N ARG A 140 -10.18 1.04 3.33
CA ARG A 140 -11.63 0.88 3.46
C ARG A 140 -12.08 0.01 4.63
N LEU A 141 -12.83 0.61 5.50
CA LEU A 141 -13.78 -0.09 6.37
C LEU A 141 -14.71 -0.92 5.46
N PRO A 142 -14.50 -2.26 5.35
CA PRO A 142 -15.28 -3.08 4.42
C PRO A 142 -16.77 -3.08 4.79
N PHE A 143 -17.08 -2.74 6.05
CA PHE A 143 -18.41 -2.64 6.59
C PHE A 143 -19.26 -1.57 5.89
N ILE A 144 -18.69 -0.39 5.59
CA ILE A 144 -19.44 0.71 4.98
C ILE A 144 -19.70 0.48 3.48
N ASN A 145 -18.81 -0.24 2.79
CA ASN A 145 -18.97 -0.47 1.35
C ASN A 145 -20.05 -1.51 1.01
N ASN A 146 -20.26 -2.48 1.92
CA ASN A 146 -21.28 -3.55 1.74
C ASN A 146 -22.66 -3.16 2.24
N LEU A 147 -22.81 -2.00 2.88
CA LEU A 147 -24.10 -1.49 3.28
C LEU A 147 -24.87 -1.00 2.05
N GLY A 148 -26.10 -1.47 1.92
CA GLY A 148 -27.01 -0.98 0.88
C GLY A 148 -27.21 0.55 0.95
N PRO A 149 -27.59 1.19 -0.17
CA PRO A 149 -27.74 2.66 -0.22
C PRO A 149 -28.72 3.18 0.83
N LEU A 150 -29.77 2.45 1.13
CA LEU A 150 -30.74 2.82 2.16
C LEU A 150 -30.15 2.86 3.57
N VAL A 151 -29.25 1.94 3.90
CA VAL A 151 -28.57 1.91 5.21
C VAL A 151 -27.58 3.07 5.34
N LYS A 152 -26.92 3.45 4.26
CA LYS A 152 -26.01 4.64 4.25
C LYS A 152 -26.82 5.94 4.47
N ILE A 153 -27.98 6.05 3.84
CA ILE A 153 -28.87 7.20 4.00
C ILE A 153 -29.42 7.26 5.44
N SER A 154 -29.86 6.13 6.00
CA SER A 154 -30.37 6.09 7.38
C SER A 154 -29.31 6.44 8.41
N MET A 155 -28.06 6.01 8.19
CA MET A 155 -26.91 6.35 9.04
C MET A 155 -26.57 7.84 8.98
N LEU A 156 -26.67 8.45 7.79
CA LEU A 156 -26.48 9.88 7.61
C LEU A 156 -27.56 10.70 8.32
N ILE A 157 -28.83 10.27 8.20
CA ILE A 157 -29.97 10.91 8.88
C ILE A 157 -29.80 10.80 10.41
N LEU A 158 -29.41 9.63 10.92
CA LEU A 158 -29.16 9.42 12.34
C LEU A 158 -28.10 10.36 12.88
N LEU A 159 -27.00 10.51 12.15
CA LEU A 159 -25.91 11.41 12.52
C LEU A 159 -26.35 12.88 12.53
N LEU A 160 -27.20 13.26 11.58
CA LEU A 160 -27.76 14.61 11.50
C LEU A 160 -28.74 14.87 12.68
N VAL A 161 -29.59 13.89 13.04
CA VAL A 161 -30.45 14.00 14.21
C VAL A 161 -29.66 14.15 15.50
N ILE A 162 -28.62 13.38 15.69
CA ILE A 162 -27.72 13.48 16.88
C ILE A 162 -27.05 14.86 16.95
N SER A 163 -26.65 15.43 15.80
CA SER A 163 -26.02 16.76 15.73
C SER A 163 -26.96 17.92 16.13
N ILE A 164 -28.26 17.72 16.08
CA ILE A 164 -29.28 18.74 16.44
C ILE A 164 -29.55 18.74 17.97
N ILE A 165 -29.12 17.69 18.70
CA ILE A 165 -29.34 17.61 20.15
C ILE A 165 -28.49 18.67 20.83
N PRO A 166 -29.08 19.69 21.49
CA PRO A 166 -28.29 20.71 22.18
C PRO A 166 -27.60 20.09 23.39
N VAL A 167 -26.29 20.18 23.44
CA VAL A 167 -25.51 19.80 24.63
C VAL A 167 -25.50 20.98 25.61
N PRO A 168 -26.05 20.86 26.82
CA PRO A 168 -26.00 21.92 27.81
C PRO A 168 -24.54 22.19 28.19
N LEU A 169 -24.06 23.40 27.90
CA LEU A 169 -22.78 23.89 28.39
C LEU A 169 -22.95 24.30 29.86
N THR A 170 -22.62 23.41 30.81
CA THR A 170 -22.52 23.79 32.21
C THR A 170 -21.15 24.43 32.46
N VAL A 171 -21.17 25.75 32.66
CA VAL A 171 -20.01 26.50 33.14
C VAL A 171 -20.04 26.49 34.65
N LEU A 172 -19.07 25.88 35.31
CA LEU A 172 -18.82 26.04 36.73
C LEU A 172 -18.25 27.45 36.95
N ALA A 173 -19.13 28.39 37.33
CA ALA A 173 -18.69 29.69 37.78
C ALA A 173 -18.32 29.59 39.28
N PRO A 174 -17.11 29.96 39.71
CA PRO A 174 -16.78 30.07 41.13
C PRO A 174 -17.63 31.20 41.72
N SER A 175 -18.55 30.86 42.64
CA SER A 175 -19.32 31.85 43.38
C SER A 175 -18.69 32.02 44.76
N GLU A 176 -18.28 33.24 45.06
CA GLU A 176 -17.84 33.67 46.40
C GLU A 176 -19.01 34.27 47.12
N ILE A 177 -19.32 33.77 48.30
CA ILE A 177 -20.37 34.33 49.16
C ILE A 177 -19.78 35.50 49.91
N VAL A 178 -20.11 36.72 49.50
CA VAL A 178 -19.71 37.94 50.21
C VAL A 178 -20.89 38.44 51.05
N ALA A 179 -20.62 38.75 52.31
CA ALA A 179 -21.64 39.30 53.20
C ALA A 179 -22.07 40.68 52.72
N VAL A 180 -23.39 40.90 52.55
CA VAL A 180 -23.96 42.14 52.02
C VAL A 180 -23.75 43.32 52.97
N ASN A 181 -23.55 43.11 54.27
CA ASN A 181 -23.25 44.14 55.26
C ASN A 181 -22.18 43.61 56.26
N PRO A 182 -20.88 43.75 55.99
CA PRO A 182 -19.88 43.38 56.96
C PRO A 182 -19.84 44.40 58.09
N SER A 183 -20.24 44.03 59.28
CA SER A 183 -20.02 44.84 60.47
C SER A 183 -18.55 44.77 60.91
N ILE A 184 -17.85 45.91 60.88
CA ILE A 184 -16.45 46.01 61.35
C ILE A 184 -16.45 46.01 62.86
N VAL A 185 -16.10 44.92 63.49
CA VAL A 185 -15.82 44.87 64.93
C VAL A 185 -14.37 45.31 65.15
N ARG A 186 -14.20 46.47 65.72
CA ARG A 186 -12.86 46.97 66.15
C ARG A 186 -12.54 46.40 67.54
N ALA A 187 -11.42 45.75 67.72
CA ALA A 187 -10.92 45.33 68.97
C ALA A 187 -10.47 46.57 69.76
N PRO A 188 -10.82 46.73 71.07
CA PRO A 188 -10.29 47.81 71.92
C PRO A 188 -8.81 47.58 72.17
N ILE A 189 -8.03 48.63 71.99
CA ILE A 189 -6.60 48.62 72.27
C ILE A 189 -6.49 49.00 73.77
N THR A 190 -5.95 48.11 74.57
CA THR A 190 -5.47 48.34 75.91
C THR A 190 -4.01 48.61 75.93
#